data_e45b26350581138e5b7a9f99e00fdc63
#
_entry.id   e45b26350581138e5b7a9f99e00fdc63
#
_cell.length_a   1.000
_cell.length_b   1.000
_cell.length_c   1.000
_cell.angle_alpha   90.00
_cell.angle_beta   90.00
_cell.angle_gamma   90.00
#
_symmetry.space_group_name_H-M   'P 1'
#
loop_
_entity.id
_entity.type
_entity.pdbx_description
1 polymer ?
#
loop_
_entity_poly.entity_id
_entity_poly.type
_entity_poly.pdbx_seq_one_letter_code
_entity_poly.pdbx_strand_id
1 'polypeptide(L)'
;MSGTVGTKAPDVSFHLHDGSTVKLSDFEKHQSVVLFFYPKDNTPVCTSEACSFRDAYPDFESLNAVVIGISSDTQESHKGFAEKYTLPYLLASDPDGDLRKAFGVSRTLGILPGRTTYVIDQNGTIRLAFSSQFSAAKHVEKAKETLNKLHLSN
;
A
#
# COMPACT_ATOMS: atom_id res chain seq x y z
N MET A 1 16.64 1.48 -9.98
CA MET A 1 15.85 0.31 -9.60
C MET A 1 14.44 0.72 -9.15
N SER A 2 13.45 -0.07 -9.54
CA SER A 2 12.08 0.15 -9.11
C SER A 2 11.97 0.03 -7.59
N GLY A 3 11.08 0.81 -6.97
CA GLY A 3 10.87 0.76 -5.52
C GLY A 3 11.90 1.47 -4.67
N THR A 4 12.79 2.24 -5.28
CA THR A 4 13.84 2.97 -4.55
C THR A 4 13.39 4.40 -4.28
N VAL A 5 13.60 4.87 -3.03
CA VAL A 5 13.29 6.25 -2.64
C VAL A 5 14.03 7.23 -3.55
N GLY A 6 13.31 8.24 -4.01
CA GLY A 6 13.85 9.26 -4.92
C GLY A 6 13.67 8.94 -6.40
N THR A 7 13.19 7.74 -6.74
CA THR A 7 12.95 7.36 -8.13
C THR A 7 11.47 7.45 -8.47
N LYS A 8 11.15 7.55 -9.74
CA LYS A 8 9.77 7.52 -10.24
C LYS A 8 9.19 6.14 -10.00
N ALA A 9 7.99 6.07 -9.41
CA ALA A 9 7.30 4.80 -9.22
C ALA A 9 6.88 4.24 -10.57
N PRO A 10 6.90 2.89 -10.75
CA PRO A 10 6.41 2.28 -11.98
C PRO A 10 4.92 2.56 -12.15
N ASP A 11 4.50 2.85 -13.39
CA ASP A 11 3.08 3.06 -13.67
C ASP A 11 2.41 1.71 -13.82
N VAL A 12 1.72 1.28 -12.78
CA VAL A 12 1.06 -0.02 -12.71
C VAL A 12 -0.45 0.13 -12.63
N SER A 13 -1.17 -0.93 -12.97
CA SER A 13 -2.63 -0.99 -12.84
C SER A 13 -2.99 -1.80 -11.59
N PHE A 14 -4.01 -1.34 -10.86
CA PHE A 14 -4.51 -2.02 -9.67
C PHE A 14 -5.91 -2.57 -9.96
N HIS A 15 -6.07 -3.88 -9.77
CA HIS A 15 -7.38 -4.54 -9.87
C HIS A 15 -7.98 -4.58 -8.47
N LEU A 16 -8.96 -3.72 -8.23
CA LEU A 16 -9.48 -3.46 -6.89
C LEU A 16 -10.60 -4.42 -6.49
N HIS A 17 -10.80 -4.56 -5.18
CA HIS A 17 -11.79 -5.48 -4.61
C HIS A 17 -13.24 -5.14 -4.97
N ASP A 18 -13.51 -3.92 -5.42
CA ASP A 18 -14.84 -3.50 -5.87
C ASP A 18 -15.08 -3.81 -7.36
N GLY A 19 -14.10 -4.44 -8.01
CA GLY A 19 -14.19 -4.80 -9.44
C GLY A 19 -13.64 -3.73 -10.39
N SER A 20 -13.27 -2.56 -9.88
CA SER A 20 -12.73 -1.50 -10.73
C SER A 20 -11.22 -1.67 -10.94
N THR A 21 -10.69 -0.95 -11.92
CA THR A 21 -9.26 -0.93 -12.20
C THR A 21 -8.81 0.53 -12.27
N VAL A 22 -7.72 0.86 -11.58
CA VAL A 22 -7.12 2.19 -11.63
C VAL A 22 -5.63 2.07 -11.90
N LYS A 23 -5.04 3.11 -12.45
CA LYS A 23 -3.59 3.19 -12.66
C LYS A 23 -2.99 4.10 -11.59
N LEU A 24 -1.74 3.83 -11.24
CA LEU A 24 -1.02 4.68 -10.29
C LEU A 24 -0.95 6.12 -10.81
N SER A 25 -0.73 6.30 -12.11
CA SER A 25 -0.68 7.63 -12.72
C SER A 25 -1.99 8.42 -12.62
N ASP A 26 -3.12 7.76 -12.38
CA ASP A 26 -4.40 8.43 -12.19
C ASP A 26 -4.40 9.34 -10.97
N PHE A 27 -3.54 9.09 -10.01
CA PHE A 27 -3.42 9.87 -8.78
C PHE A 27 -2.41 11.01 -8.89
N GLU A 28 -1.56 11.02 -9.93
CA GLU A 28 -0.56 12.08 -10.11
C GLU A 28 -1.22 13.44 -10.17
N LYS A 29 -0.62 14.43 -9.52
CA LYS A 29 -1.08 15.81 -9.41
C LYS A 29 -2.35 15.99 -8.58
N HIS A 30 -2.90 14.89 -8.05
CA HIS A 30 -4.15 14.92 -7.27
C HIS A 30 -3.94 14.49 -5.84
N GLN A 31 -3.32 13.32 -5.62
CA GLN A 31 -3.17 12.73 -4.30
C GLN A 31 -1.83 12.01 -4.16
N SER A 32 -1.36 11.92 -2.92
CA SER A 32 -0.27 11.01 -2.58
C SER A 32 -0.86 9.61 -2.43
N VAL A 33 -0.06 8.58 -2.60
CA VAL A 33 -0.50 7.18 -2.52
C VAL A 33 0.33 6.43 -1.50
N VAL A 34 -0.35 5.73 -0.59
CA VAL A 34 0.29 4.81 0.35
C VAL A 34 -0.03 3.40 -0.12
N LEU A 35 1.00 2.64 -0.49
CA LEU A 35 0.85 1.24 -0.88
C LEU A 35 1.43 0.37 0.22
N PHE A 36 0.67 -0.61 0.70
CA PHE A 36 1.26 -1.59 1.61
C PHE A 36 1.09 -2.99 1.05
N PHE A 37 2.23 -3.66 0.83
CA PHE A 37 2.26 -5.05 0.40
C PHE A 37 2.25 -5.94 1.62
N TYR A 38 1.39 -6.97 1.62
CA TYR A 38 1.30 -7.92 2.72
C TYR A 38 1.12 -9.34 2.18
N PRO A 39 1.47 -10.36 2.96
CA PRO A 39 1.45 -11.75 2.47
C PRO A 39 0.08 -12.31 2.15
N LYS A 40 -0.91 -12.14 3.03
CA LYS A 40 -2.19 -12.83 2.86
C LYS A 40 -3.30 -12.26 3.73
N ASP A 41 -4.53 -12.17 3.17
CA ASP A 41 -5.72 -11.79 3.92
C ASP A 41 -5.97 -12.74 5.09
N ASN A 42 -6.59 -12.23 6.15
CA ASN A 42 -7.05 -13.01 7.30
C ASN A 42 -5.94 -13.72 8.11
N THR A 43 -4.68 -13.37 7.91
CA THR A 43 -3.61 -13.82 8.81
C THR A 43 -3.45 -12.79 9.96
N PRO A 44 -2.97 -13.22 11.16
CA PRO A 44 -2.95 -12.32 12.32
C PRO A 44 -2.19 -11.01 12.12
N VAL A 45 -0.97 -11.05 11.60
CA VAL A 45 -0.17 -9.83 11.42
C VAL A 45 -0.72 -8.95 10.31
N CYS A 46 -1.18 -9.58 9.21
CA CYS A 46 -1.77 -8.83 8.09
C CYS A 46 -3.08 -8.17 8.51
N THR A 47 -3.91 -8.86 9.31
CA THR A 47 -5.13 -8.29 9.84
C THR A 47 -4.82 -7.10 10.75
N SER A 48 -3.81 -7.23 11.61
CA SER A 48 -3.36 -6.14 12.48
C SER A 48 -2.89 -4.93 11.67
N GLU A 49 -2.13 -5.16 10.60
CA GLU A 49 -1.66 -4.09 9.72
C GLU A 49 -2.82 -3.40 9.00
N ALA A 50 -3.73 -4.19 8.44
CA ALA A 50 -4.90 -3.66 7.73
C ALA A 50 -5.78 -2.82 8.65
N CYS A 51 -6.00 -3.28 9.87
CA CYS A 51 -6.79 -2.55 10.86
C CYS A 51 -6.07 -1.31 11.39
N SER A 52 -4.74 -1.35 11.47
CA SER A 52 -3.96 -0.16 11.86
C SER A 52 -4.08 0.94 10.80
N PHE A 53 -4.04 0.59 9.52
CA PHE A 53 -4.29 1.55 8.44
C PHE A 53 -5.73 2.04 8.46
N ARG A 54 -6.69 1.17 8.77
CA ARG A 54 -8.10 1.55 8.91
C ARG A 54 -8.27 2.62 9.99
N ASP A 55 -7.69 2.37 11.16
CA ASP A 55 -7.84 3.27 12.30
C ASP A 55 -7.16 4.63 12.06
N ALA A 56 -6.11 4.65 11.26
CA ALA A 56 -5.38 5.87 10.89
C ALA A 56 -5.93 6.53 9.61
N TYR A 57 -6.90 5.92 8.94
CA TYR A 57 -7.37 6.39 7.64
C TYR A 57 -7.85 7.85 7.64
N PRO A 58 -8.57 8.35 8.66
CA PRO A 58 -8.93 9.76 8.69
C PRO A 58 -7.73 10.70 8.62
N ASP A 59 -6.60 10.31 9.21
CA ASP A 59 -5.37 11.09 9.14
C ASP A 59 -4.80 11.10 7.73
N PHE A 60 -4.84 9.95 7.04
CA PHE A 60 -4.38 9.87 5.66
C PHE A 60 -5.27 10.70 4.73
N GLU A 61 -6.57 10.66 4.93
CA GLU A 61 -7.50 11.49 4.16
C GLU A 61 -7.22 12.97 4.35
N SER A 62 -6.96 13.41 5.58
CA SER A 62 -6.67 14.82 5.87
C SER A 62 -5.35 15.27 5.24
N LEU A 63 -4.44 14.34 4.96
CA LEU A 63 -3.18 14.61 4.27
C LEU A 63 -3.30 14.41 2.74
N ASN A 64 -4.52 14.27 2.25
CA ASN A 64 -4.82 14.07 0.83
C ASN A 64 -4.09 12.86 0.25
N ALA A 65 -4.15 11.74 0.96
CA ALA A 65 -3.52 10.50 0.54
C ALA A 65 -4.57 9.39 0.38
N VAL A 66 -4.38 8.55 -0.62
CA VAL A 66 -5.16 7.32 -0.81
C VAL A 66 -4.33 6.14 -0.31
N VAL A 67 -4.99 5.13 0.26
CA VAL A 67 -4.33 3.94 0.79
C VAL A 67 -4.77 2.73 -0.03
N ILE A 68 -3.81 1.92 -0.49
CA ILE A 68 -4.07 0.69 -1.24
C ILE A 68 -3.26 -0.45 -0.62
N GLY A 69 -3.93 -1.48 -0.14
CA GLY A 69 -3.29 -2.71 0.32
C GLY A 69 -3.17 -3.70 -0.83
N ILE A 70 -2.07 -4.42 -0.93
CA ILE A 70 -1.79 -5.33 -2.04
C ILE A 70 -1.32 -6.69 -1.53
N SER A 71 -1.97 -7.75 -2.00
CA SER A 71 -1.50 -9.13 -1.76
C SER A 71 -1.87 -10.00 -2.96
N SER A 72 -1.43 -11.26 -2.92
CA SER A 72 -1.74 -12.22 -3.99
C SER A 72 -3.14 -12.81 -3.90
N ASP A 73 -3.91 -12.43 -2.88
CA ASP A 73 -5.30 -12.91 -2.74
C ASP A 73 -6.19 -12.42 -3.88
N THR A 74 -7.29 -13.13 -4.12
CA THR A 74 -8.24 -12.78 -5.17
C THR A 74 -9.06 -11.54 -4.80
N GLN A 75 -9.70 -10.93 -5.81
CA GLN A 75 -10.59 -9.80 -5.56
C GLN A 75 -11.74 -10.20 -4.63
N GLU A 76 -12.24 -11.44 -4.76
CA GLU A 76 -13.30 -11.97 -3.89
C GLU A 76 -12.83 -12.08 -2.45
N SER A 77 -11.62 -12.60 -2.21
CA SER A 77 -11.03 -12.67 -0.88
C SER A 77 -10.88 -11.29 -0.27
N HIS A 78 -10.36 -10.34 -1.05
CA HIS A 78 -10.20 -8.95 -0.60
C HIS A 78 -11.53 -8.29 -0.27
N LYS A 79 -12.56 -8.56 -1.05
CA LYS A 79 -13.89 -8.02 -0.77
C LYS A 79 -14.41 -8.52 0.58
N GLY A 80 -14.27 -9.81 0.84
CA GLY A 80 -14.64 -10.40 2.13
C GLY A 80 -13.83 -9.85 3.29
N PHE A 81 -12.53 -9.66 3.08
CA PHE A 81 -11.64 -9.11 4.09
C PHE A 81 -12.01 -7.65 4.42
N ALA A 82 -12.26 -6.84 3.38
CA ALA A 82 -12.66 -5.45 3.56
C ALA A 82 -14.00 -5.33 4.30
N GLU A 83 -14.97 -6.21 3.97
CA GLU A 83 -16.27 -6.21 4.65
C GLU A 83 -16.15 -6.66 6.09
N LYS A 84 -15.38 -7.71 6.36
CA LYS A 84 -15.21 -8.27 7.70
C LYS A 84 -14.63 -7.27 8.70
N TYR A 85 -13.66 -6.48 8.26
CA TYR A 85 -12.97 -5.52 9.13
C TYR A 85 -13.33 -4.07 8.84
N THR A 86 -14.31 -3.84 7.99
CA THR A 86 -14.79 -2.49 7.63
C THR A 86 -13.63 -1.60 7.19
N LEU A 87 -12.88 -2.06 6.20
CA LEU A 87 -11.73 -1.30 5.67
C LEU A 87 -12.24 -0.23 4.70
N PRO A 88 -11.98 1.06 4.98
CA PRO A 88 -12.48 2.16 4.14
C PRO A 88 -11.63 2.47 2.92
N TYR A 89 -10.49 1.82 2.79
CA TYR A 89 -9.53 2.05 1.71
C TYR A 89 -9.57 0.89 0.70
N LEU A 90 -8.72 0.97 -0.33
CA LEU A 90 -8.74 0.04 -1.46
C LEU A 90 -7.82 -1.16 -1.22
N LEU A 91 -8.22 -2.33 -1.74
CA LEU A 91 -7.39 -3.52 -1.75
C LEU A 91 -7.23 -3.97 -3.19
N ALA A 92 -5.99 -4.23 -3.60
CA ALA A 92 -5.66 -4.66 -4.96
C ALA A 92 -5.17 -6.11 -4.96
N SER A 93 -5.57 -6.87 -5.97
CA SER A 93 -5.16 -8.25 -6.17
C SER A 93 -3.93 -8.34 -7.04
N ASP A 94 -2.96 -9.16 -6.64
CA ASP A 94 -1.72 -9.37 -7.37
C ASP A 94 -1.38 -10.87 -7.42
N PRO A 95 -2.27 -11.69 -8.02
CA PRO A 95 -2.12 -13.16 -7.97
C PRO A 95 -0.83 -13.66 -8.60
N ASP A 96 -0.33 -13.00 -9.63
CA ASP A 96 0.88 -13.39 -10.33
C ASP A 96 2.14 -12.71 -9.81
N GLY A 97 1.99 -11.79 -8.86
CA GLY A 97 3.12 -11.05 -8.28
C GLY A 97 3.66 -9.95 -9.19
N ASP A 98 2.90 -9.50 -10.18
CA ASP A 98 3.35 -8.47 -11.12
C ASP A 98 3.62 -7.13 -10.44
N LEU A 99 2.74 -6.71 -9.53
CA LEU A 99 2.92 -5.48 -8.76
C LEU A 99 4.13 -5.60 -7.83
N ARG A 100 4.24 -6.73 -7.16
CA ARG A 100 5.37 -7.02 -6.26
C ARG A 100 6.70 -6.95 -7.03
N LYS A 101 6.75 -7.53 -8.21
CA LYS A 101 7.95 -7.50 -9.07
C LYS A 101 8.26 -6.08 -9.55
N ALA A 102 7.22 -5.34 -9.96
CA ALA A 102 7.40 -3.98 -10.45
C ALA A 102 8.02 -3.06 -9.40
N PHE A 103 7.64 -3.22 -8.12
CA PHE A 103 8.18 -2.44 -7.01
C PHE A 103 9.43 -3.05 -6.39
N GLY A 104 9.79 -4.27 -6.78
CA GLY A 104 10.96 -4.93 -6.23
C GLY A 104 10.80 -5.39 -4.79
N VAL A 105 9.57 -5.73 -4.38
CA VAL A 105 9.31 -6.21 -3.02
C VAL A 105 9.92 -7.60 -2.85
N SER A 106 10.85 -7.74 -1.90
CA SER A 106 11.54 -8.99 -1.66
C SER A 106 10.66 -9.98 -0.90
N ARG A 107 11.01 -11.27 -1.01
CA ARG A 107 10.39 -12.32 -0.23
C ARG A 107 11.27 -12.63 0.97
N THR A 108 10.62 -12.91 2.11
CA THR A 108 11.33 -13.33 3.31
C THR A 108 11.86 -14.73 3.07
N LEU A 109 13.17 -14.90 3.15
CA LEU A 109 13.86 -16.18 2.94
C LEU A 109 13.51 -16.83 1.58
N GLY A 110 13.06 -16.03 0.62
CA GLY A 110 12.68 -16.52 -0.70
C GLY A 110 11.39 -17.33 -0.74
N ILE A 111 10.71 -17.48 0.39
CA ILE A 111 9.53 -18.34 0.53
C ILE A 111 8.26 -17.53 0.72
N LEU A 112 8.27 -16.57 1.65
CA LEU A 112 7.10 -15.77 1.98
C LEU A 112 7.20 -14.38 1.33
N PRO A 113 6.08 -13.85 0.79
CA PRO A 113 6.06 -12.48 0.29
C PRO A 113 6.48 -11.50 1.37
N GLY A 114 7.26 -10.49 1.01
CA GLY A 114 7.71 -9.46 1.93
C GLY A 114 6.58 -8.51 2.29
N ARG A 115 6.77 -7.82 3.40
CA ARG A 115 5.84 -6.81 3.91
C ARG A 115 6.53 -5.45 3.78
N THR A 116 6.06 -4.63 2.82
CA THR A 116 6.69 -3.35 2.51
C THR A 116 5.63 -2.28 2.30
N THR A 117 5.87 -1.09 2.84
CA THR A 117 5.01 0.06 2.64
C THR A 117 5.74 1.15 1.87
N TYR A 118 5.11 1.67 0.83
CA TYR A 118 5.62 2.75 0.01
C TYR A 118 4.75 3.98 0.18
N VAL A 119 5.37 5.16 0.16
CA VAL A 119 4.65 6.43 0.00
C VAL A 119 5.13 7.06 -1.30
N ILE A 120 4.17 7.41 -2.16
CA ILE A 120 4.42 7.99 -3.47
C ILE A 120 3.77 9.37 -3.47
N ASP A 121 4.55 10.41 -3.81
CA ASP A 121 4.03 11.78 -3.79
C ASP A 121 3.18 12.10 -5.03
N GLN A 122 2.66 13.30 -5.09
CA GLN A 122 1.81 13.76 -6.21
C GLN A 122 2.54 13.85 -7.53
N ASN A 123 3.87 13.80 -7.53
CA ASN A 123 4.69 13.79 -8.74
C ASN A 123 5.01 12.37 -9.20
N GLY A 124 4.53 11.36 -8.49
CA GLY A 124 4.82 9.96 -8.80
C GLY A 124 6.17 9.49 -8.30
N THR A 125 6.82 10.24 -7.42
CA THR A 125 8.12 9.88 -6.87
C THR A 125 7.98 9.13 -5.56
N ILE A 126 8.73 8.04 -5.40
CA ILE A 126 8.73 7.25 -4.16
C ILE A 126 9.46 8.04 -3.08
N ARG A 127 8.78 8.29 -1.96
CA ARG A 127 9.31 9.04 -0.82
C ARG A 127 9.58 8.18 0.40
N LEU A 128 8.99 6.99 0.46
CA LEU A 128 9.24 6.02 1.53
C LEU A 128 9.22 4.62 0.95
N ALA A 129 10.15 3.78 1.39
CA ALA A 129 10.16 2.33 1.14
C ALA A 129 10.58 1.68 2.46
N PHE A 130 9.60 1.22 3.23
CA PHE A 130 9.82 0.67 4.56
C PHE A 130 9.41 -0.79 4.63
N SER A 131 10.33 -1.67 5.01
CA SER A 131 10.09 -3.10 5.13
C SER A 131 10.23 -3.54 6.58
N SER A 132 9.24 -4.30 7.08
CA SER A 132 9.28 -4.91 8.40
C SER A 132 8.22 -6.00 8.46
N GLN A 133 8.58 -7.18 8.98
CA GLN A 133 7.65 -8.31 9.07
C GLN A 133 6.77 -8.27 10.31
N PHE A 134 7.18 -7.57 11.35
CA PHE A 134 6.58 -7.75 12.66
C PHE A 134 5.91 -6.53 13.29
N SER A 135 6.05 -5.37 12.72
CA SER A 135 5.51 -4.16 13.33
C SER A 135 4.52 -3.44 12.43
N ALA A 136 3.25 -3.85 12.53
CA ALA A 136 2.16 -3.22 11.79
C ALA A 136 2.08 -1.70 12.09
N ALA A 137 2.20 -1.33 13.36
CA ALA A 137 2.12 0.07 13.78
C ALA A 137 3.21 0.94 13.15
N LYS A 138 4.40 0.39 12.96
CA LYS A 138 5.51 1.15 12.37
C LYS A 138 5.27 1.47 10.89
N HIS A 139 4.61 0.59 10.16
CA HIS A 139 4.24 0.86 8.76
C HIS A 139 3.36 2.10 8.67
N VAL A 140 2.34 2.17 9.52
CA VAL A 140 1.43 3.32 9.59
C VAL A 140 2.17 4.59 10.03
N GLU A 141 2.97 4.48 11.09
CA GLU A 141 3.74 5.60 11.64
C GLU A 141 4.69 6.21 10.63
N LYS A 142 5.45 5.37 9.92
CA LYS A 142 6.40 5.82 8.90
C LYS A 142 5.69 6.48 7.72
N ALA A 143 4.55 5.93 7.30
CA ALA A 143 3.76 6.51 6.21
C ALA A 143 3.23 7.88 6.61
N LYS A 144 2.67 8.03 7.80
CA LYS A 144 2.15 9.31 8.32
C LYS A 144 3.26 10.35 8.42
N GLU A 145 4.41 9.97 8.96
CA GLU A 145 5.59 10.83 9.10
C GLU A 145 6.01 11.40 7.75
N THR A 146 6.11 10.53 6.75
CA THR A 146 6.50 10.91 5.40
C THR A 146 5.49 11.88 4.78
N LEU A 147 4.20 11.58 4.90
CA LEU A 147 3.14 12.44 4.37
C LEU A 147 3.11 13.81 5.05
N ASN A 148 3.34 13.86 6.37
CA ASN A 148 3.42 15.13 7.09
C ASN A 148 4.57 16.00 6.55
N LYS A 149 5.73 15.41 6.29
CA LYS A 149 6.87 16.13 5.73
C LYS A 149 6.55 16.67 4.34
N LEU A 150 5.89 15.88 3.50
CA LEU A 150 5.49 16.31 2.17
C LEU A 150 4.48 17.44 2.22
N HIS A 151 3.52 17.37 3.14
CA HIS A 151 2.50 18.40 3.32
C HIS A 151 3.11 19.73 3.76
N LEU A 152 4.10 19.68 4.64
CA LEU A 152 4.80 20.89 5.12
C LEU A 152 5.71 21.51 4.05
N SER A 153 6.14 20.72 3.07
CA SER A 153 7.04 21.19 2.00
C SER A 153 6.31 21.87 0.85
N ASN A 154 4.99 21.80 0.83
CA ASN A 154 4.17 22.37 -0.26
C ASN A 154 3.65 23.78 0.11
#